data_8efefbf83586af464138a17bd2b44054
#
_entry.id   8efefbf83586af464138a17bd2b44054
#
_cell.length_a   1.000
_cell.length_b   1.000
_cell.length_c   1.000
_cell.angle_alpha   90.00
_cell.angle_beta   90.00
_cell.angle_gamma   90.00
#
_symmetry.space_group_name_H-M   'P 1'
#
loop_
_entity.id
_entity.type
_entity.pdbx_description
1 polymer ?
#
loop_
_entity_poly.entity_id
_entity_poly.type
_entity_poly.pdbx_seq_one_letter_code
_entity_poly.pdbx_strand_id
1 'polypeptide(L)'
;MPLKTSEPQYGKFGARLCAALAVAAVLACSTASHAQDEAKQKAGLSVWRSSGCSECHGAFANGEKERDEAPTGANLRQTRLDDATIAETIRCGRPGAGMPSFGADAYKERGCYGQPPGPAPDDLYPSALTLSAAQISDVVTYLRARIVGKRAVTPEECAWYYGEQASSNCDAPK
;
A
#
# COMPACT_ATOMS: atom_id res chain seq x y z
N MET A 1 -37.66 -46.19 51.33
CA MET A 1 -38.04 -44.94 50.68
C MET A 1 -36.81 -44.41 49.98
N PRO A 2 -36.73 -44.41 48.67
CA PRO A 2 -35.55 -43.84 47.93
C PRO A 2 -35.79 -42.35 47.69
N LEU A 3 -34.81 -41.54 47.97
CA LEU A 3 -34.74 -40.13 47.73
C LEU A 3 -34.56 -39.88 46.21
N LYS A 4 -35.49 -39.13 45.66
CA LYS A 4 -35.54 -38.73 44.24
C LYS A 4 -34.61 -37.49 44.10
N THR A 5 -33.44 -37.64 43.53
CA THR A 5 -32.55 -36.56 43.14
C THR A 5 -33.10 -35.90 41.88
N SER A 6 -33.52 -34.64 42.00
CA SER A 6 -33.89 -33.81 40.87
C SER A 6 -32.63 -33.23 40.24
N GLU A 7 -32.32 -33.63 39.02
CA GLU A 7 -31.27 -32.98 38.20
C GLU A 7 -31.73 -31.57 37.77
N PRO A 8 -30.86 -30.58 37.87
CA PRO A 8 -31.19 -29.24 37.36
C PRO A 8 -31.17 -29.23 35.82
N GLN A 9 -32.27 -28.88 35.25
CA GLN A 9 -32.42 -28.60 33.83
C GLN A 9 -31.70 -27.28 33.44
N TYR A 10 -30.37 -27.27 33.48
CA TYR A 10 -29.56 -26.21 32.91
C TYR A 10 -29.29 -26.55 31.44
N GLY A 11 -30.10 -26.10 30.58
CA GLY A 11 -29.80 -25.04 29.71
C GLY A 11 -29.50 -25.40 28.33
N LYS A 12 -30.44 -25.80 27.45
CA LYS A 12 -30.28 -25.76 25.99
C LYS A 12 -30.39 -24.32 25.43
N PHE A 13 -30.80 -23.35 26.24
CA PHE A 13 -30.91 -21.93 25.85
C PHE A 13 -29.57 -21.18 25.93
N GLY A 14 -28.70 -21.47 26.89
CA GLY A 14 -27.42 -20.78 27.03
C GLY A 14 -26.42 -21.08 25.91
N ALA A 15 -26.37 -22.31 25.43
CA ALA A 15 -25.45 -22.71 24.37
C ALA A 15 -25.76 -22.07 23.01
N ARG A 16 -27.03 -21.82 22.70
CA ARG A 16 -27.45 -21.16 21.45
C ARG A 16 -27.16 -19.66 21.45
N LEU A 17 -27.27 -19.00 22.61
CA LEU A 17 -26.98 -17.58 22.75
C LEU A 17 -25.46 -17.31 22.64
N CYS A 18 -24.63 -18.14 23.25
CA CYS A 18 -23.16 -18.01 23.14
C CYS A 18 -22.66 -18.25 21.71
N ALA A 19 -23.25 -19.22 20.98
CA ALA A 19 -22.88 -19.48 19.60
C ALA A 19 -23.24 -18.31 18.66
N ALA A 20 -24.38 -17.67 18.86
CA ALA A 20 -24.81 -16.53 18.06
C ALA A 20 -23.92 -15.29 18.28
N LEU A 21 -23.50 -15.04 19.53
CA LEU A 21 -22.59 -13.94 19.87
C LEU A 21 -21.17 -14.17 19.32
N ALA A 22 -20.70 -15.41 19.29
CA ALA A 22 -19.38 -15.74 18.74
C ALA A 22 -19.35 -15.52 17.21
N VAL A 23 -20.40 -15.90 16.48
CA VAL A 23 -20.49 -15.69 15.03
C VAL A 23 -20.56 -14.20 14.70
N ALA A 24 -21.32 -13.40 15.45
CA ALA A 24 -21.40 -11.96 15.25
C ALA A 24 -20.06 -11.26 15.51
N ALA A 25 -19.28 -11.70 16.50
CA ALA A 25 -17.96 -11.14 16.79
C ALA A 25 -16.94 -11.45 15.69
N VAL A 26 -16.97 -12.63 15.08
CA VAL A 26 -16.06 -13.01 13.97
C VAL A 26 -16.39 -12.20 12.72
N LEU A 27 -17.68 -12.00 12.39
CA LEU A 27 -18.08 -11.18 11.24
C LEU A 27 -17.68 -9.70 11.41
N ALA A 28 -17.83 -9.13 12.60
CA ALA A 28 -17.43 -7.75 12.88
C ALA A 28 -15.90 -7.55 12.80
N CYS A 29 -15.11 -8.52 13.20
CA CYS A 29 -13.64 -8.46 13.12
C CYS A 29 -13.16 -8.50 11.66
N SER A 30 -13.81 -9.27 10.79
CA SER A 30 -13.45 -9.37 9.37
C SER A 30 -13.70 -8.07 8.61
N THR A 31 -14.82 -7.40 8.87
CA THR A 31 -15.15 -6.12 8.21
C THR A 31 -14.21 -4.99 8.61
N ALA A 32 -13.77 -4.98 9.87
CA ALA A 32 -12.81 -3.98 10.35
C ALA A 32 -11.43 -4.11 9.67
N SER A 33 -10.95 -5.33 9.47
CA SER A 33 -9.66 -5.56 8.77
C SER A 33 -9.69 -5.08 7.33
N HIS A 34 -10.74 -5.37 6.57
CA HIS A 34 -10.87 -4.92 5.19
C HIS A 34 -10.94 -3.39 5.07
N ALA A 35 -11.64 -2.73 5.99
CA ALA A 35 -11.71 -1.27 6.01
C ALA A 35 -10.35 -0.61 6.31
N GLN A 36 -9.55 -1.20 7.21
CA GLN A 36 -8.21 -0.72 7.51
C GLN A 36 -7.26 -0.90 6.32
N ASP A 37 -7.33 -2.04 5.62
CA ASP A 37 -6.51 -2.29 4.45
C ASP A 37 -6.85 -1.33 3.30
N GLU A 38 -8.12 -1.04 3.07
CA GLU A 38 -8.53 -0.06 2.06
C GLU A 38 -8.09 1.37 2.44
N ALA A 39 -8.17 1.74 3.72
CA ALA A 39 -7.71 3.04 4.20
C ALA A 39 -6.20 3.23 3.94
N LYS A 40 -5.37 2.20 4.21
CA LYS A 40 -3.94 2.23 3.90
C LYS A 40 -3.65 2.34 2.40
N GLN A 41 -4.41 1.62 1.57
CA GLN A 41 -4.27 1.72 0.12
C GLN A 41 -4.57 3.14 -0.38
N LYS A 42 -5.62 3.79 0.14
CA LYS A 42 -5.96 5.19 -0.18
C LYS A 42 -4.90 6.16 0.34
N ALA A 43 -4.37 5.95 1.53
CA ALA A 43 -3.26 6.73 2.06
C ALA A 43 -2.03 6.60 1.15
N GLY A 44 -1.68 5.39 0.73
CA GLY A 44 -0.58 5.13 -0.19
C GLY A 44 -0.79 5.78 -1.56
N LEU A 45 -2.00 5.74 -2.12
CA LEU A 45 -2.33 6.47 -3.35
C LEU A 45 -2.17 7.99 -3.16
N SER A 46 -2.60 8.53 -2.03
CA SER A 46 -2.43 9.96 -1.73
C SER A 46 -0.96 10.35 -1.71
N VAL A 47 -0.11 9.56 -1.05
CA VAL A 47 1.36 9.77 -1.04
C VAL A 47 1.94 9.62 -2.45
N TRP A 48 1.55 8.60 -3.21
CA TRP A 48 1.96 8.38 -4.60
C TRP A 48 1.79 9.62 -5.46
N ARG A 49 0.61 10.24 -5.37
CA ARG A 49 0.27 11.46 -6.12
C ARG A 49 1.02 12.69 -5.60
N SER A 50 0.96 12.94 -4.29
CA SER A 50 1.53 14.15 -3.69
C SER A 50 3.05 14.20 -3.70
N SER A 51 3.72 13.04 -3.84
CA SER A 51 5.18 12.94 -3.87
C SER A 51 5.75 12.84 -5.30
N GLY A 52 4.91 12.99 -6.33
CA GLY A 52 5.33 13.00 -7.73
C GLY A 52 5.78 11.65 -8.27
N CYS A 53 5.41 10.54 -7.63
CA CYS A 53 5.78 9.20 -8.12
C CYS A 53 5.23 8.94 -9.52
N SER A 54 4.00 9.41 -9.80
CA SER A 54 3.35 9.27 -11.10
C SER A 54 4.06 10.05 -12.21
N GLU A 55 4.74 11.13 -11.88
CA GLU A 55 5.47 11.93 -12.88
C GLU A 55 6.49 11.10 -13.66
N CYS A 56 7.16 10.15 -12.97
CA CYS A 56 8.16 9.26 -13.55
C CYS A 56 7.58 7.88 -13.91
N HIS A 57 6.74 7.32 -13.03
CA HIS A 57 6.25 5.94 -13.15
C HIS A 57 4.89 5.82 -13.86
N GLY A 58 4.22 6.95 -14.13
CA GLY A 58 2.87 7.02 -14.67
C GLY A 58 1.78 6.86 -13.61
N ALA A 59 0.57 7.35 -13.88
CA ALA A 59 -0.58 7.26 -12.98
C ALA A 59 -0.81 5.83 -12.48
N PHE A 60 -0.69 4.87 -13.39
CA PHE A 60 -0.92 3.45 -13.12
C PHE A 60 0.38 2.66 -12.90
N ALA A 61 1.48 3.35 -12.63
CA ALA A 61 2.80 2.76 -12.41
C ALA A 61 3.24 1.80 -13.54
N ASN A 62 2.81 2.06 -14.75
CA ASN A 62 3.11 1.31 -15.98
C ASN A 62 4.37 1.79 -16.71
N GLY A 63 5.06 2.82 -16.18
CA GLY A 63 6.25 3.41 -16.76
C GLY A 63 5.96 4.49 -17.80
N GLU A 64 4.70 4.82 -18.03
CA GLU A 64 4.27 5.91 -18.92
C GLU A 64 4.28 7.23 -18.12
N LYS A 65 5.41 7.89 -18.07
CA LYS A 65 5.61 9.12 -17.30
C LYS A 65 4.58 10.20 -17.66
N GLU A 66 4.12 10.97 -16.66
CA GLU A 66 3.14 12.04 -16.85
C GLU A 66 3.78 13.40 -17.14
N ARG A 67 5.09 13.54 -16.91
CA ARG A 67 5.83 14.78 -17.16
C ARG A 67 7.02 14.53 -18.08
N ASP A 68 7.09 15.26 -19.18
CA ASP A 68 8.11 15.04 -20.23
C ASP A 68 9.54 15.20 -19.73
N GLU A 69 9.79 16.16 -18.84
CA GLU A 69 11.11 16.44 -18.27
C GLU A 69 11.54 15.45 -17.20
N ALA A 70 10.58 14.66 -16.66
CA ALA A 70 10.89 13.69 -15.61
C ALA A 70 11.69 12.50 -16.19
N PRO A 71 12.60 11.91 -15.41
CA PRO A 71 13.23 10.63 -15.77
C PRO A 71 12.16 9.56 -16.01
N THR A 72 12.40 8.65 -16.93
CA THR A 72 11.49 7.52 -17.15
C THR A 72 11.63 6.52 -15.98
N GLY A 73 10.54 6.34 -15.23
CA GLY A 73 10.45 5.37 -14.15
C GLY A 73 10.20 3.95 -14.67
N ALA A 74 10.56 2.96 -13.87
CA ALA A 74 10.31 1.57 -14.20
C ALA A 74 8.79 1.27 -14.21
N ASN A 75 8.37 0.31 -15.06
CA ASN A 75 7.05 -0.29 -14.99
C ASN A 75 6.94 -1.16 -13.72
N LEU A 76 6.29 -0.64 -12.68
CA LEU A 76 6.16 -1.33 -11.39
C LEU A 76 5.13 -2.47 -11.41
N ARG A 77 4.27 -2.51 -12.43
CA ARG A 77 3.29 -3.61 -12.60
C ARG A 77 3.98 -4.94 -12.81
N GLN A 78 5.19 -4.92 -13.37
CA GLN A 78 6.00 -6.09 -13.67
C GLN A 78 7.10 -6.36 -12.64
N THR A 79 7.19 -5.53 -11.58
CA THR A 79 8.24 -5.71 -10.57
C THR A 79 8.11 -7.05 -9.85
N ARG A 80 9.27 -7.64 -9.55
CA ARG A 80 9.40 -8.87 -8.74
C ARG A 80 10.04 -8.60 -7.37
N LEU A 81 10.29 -7.34 -7.06
CA LEU A 81 10.86 -6.93 -5.78
C LEU A 81 9.89 -7.27 -4.65
N ASP A 82 10.39 -7.71 -3.51
CA ASP A 82 9.59 -7.84 -2.30
C ASP A 82 9.28 -6.49 -1.64
N ASP A 83 8.43 -6.49 -0.61
CA ASP A 83 7.99 -5.26 0.05
C ASP A 83 9.14 -4.52 0.72
N ALA A 84 10.06 -5.25 1.34
CA ALA A 84 11.22 -4.67 2.00
C ALA A 84 12.13 -3.95 1.00
N THR A 85 12.38 -4.57 -0.14
CA THR A 85 13.19 -4.00 -1.23
C THR A 85 12.50 -2.81 -1.89
N ILE A 86 11.17 -2.83 -2.08
CA ILE A 86 10.42 -1.68 -2.57
C ILE A 86 10.52 -0.53 -1.56
N ALA A 87 10.28 -0.80 -0.28
CA ALA A 87 10.39 0.21 0.78
C ALA A 87 11.80 0.82 0.85
N GLU A 88 12.84 -0.01 0.78
CA GLU A 88 14.23 0.46 0.77
C GLU A 88 14.53 1.30 -0.48
N THR A 89 14.03 0.88 -1.65
CA THR A 89 14.20 1.63 -2.90
C THR A 89 13.53 3.00 -2.81
N ILE A 90 12.34 3.11 -2.25
CA ILE A 90 11.69 4.41 -2.02
C ILE A 90 12.49 5.24 -1.02
N ARG A 91 12.90 4.63 0.08
CA ARG A 91 13.68 5.31 1.13
C ARG A 91 15.01 5.85 0.62
N CYS A 92 15.77 5.04 -0.10
CA CYS A 92 17.15 5.30 -0.50
C CYS A 92 17.30 5.90 -1.91
N GLY A 93 16.24 5.85 -2.73
CA GLY A 93 16.37 6.20 -4.14
C GLY A 93 17.19 5.20 -4.93
N ARG A 94 17.53 5.55 -6.17
CA ARG A 94 18.40 4.75 -7.04
C ARG A 94 19.45 5.63 -7.68
N PRO A 95 20.65 5.70 -7.08
CA PRO A 95 21.79 6.43 -7.65
C PRO A 95 22.02 6.04 -9.12
N GLY A 96 22.32 7.00 -9.95
CA GLY A 96 22.55 6.82 -11.38
C GLY A 96 21.31 6.49 -12.22
N ALA A 97 20.15 6.26 -11.60
CA ALA A 97 18.91 5.88 -12.31
C ALA A 97 17.80 6.95 -12.24
N GLY A 98 18.08 8.14 -11.75
CA GLY A 98 17.14 9.26 -11.69
C GLY A 98 16.04 9.15 -10.63
N MET A 99 15.98 8.10 -9.83
CA MET A 99 15.01 7.98 -8.75
C MET A 99 15.55 8.61 -7.46
N PRO A 100 14.90 9.65 -6.90
CA PRO A 100 15.37 10.31 -5.71
C PRO A 100 15.19 9.47 -4.44
N SER A 101 15.94 9.82 -3.38
CA SER A 101 15.72 9.31 -2.03
C SER A 101 14.62 10.09 -1.35
N PHE A 102 13.61 9.37 -0.80
CA PHE A 102 12.50 9.97 -0.06
C PHE A 102 12.61 9.77 1.46
N GLY A 103 13.52 8.93 1.95
CA GLY A 103 13.69 8.70 3.38
C GLY A 103 14.40 9.85 4.06
N ALA A 104 13.82 10.43 5.10
CA ALA A 104 14.45 11.49 5.89
C ALA A 104 15.75 11.04 6.56
N ASP A 105 15.84 9.75 6.88
CA ASP A 105 16.95 9.06 7.56
C ASP A 105 17.93 8.36 6.59
N ALA A 106 17.62 8.36 5.29
CA ALA A 106 18.41 7.68 4.28
C ALA A 106 19.85 8.26 4.21
N TYR A 107 20.82 7.39 4.18
CA TYR A 107 22.26 7.67 4.16
C TYR A 107 22.81 8.36 5.43
N LYS A 108 22.02 9.11 6.17
CA LYS A 108 22.46 9.89 7.35
C LYS A 108 22.44 9.08 8.65
N GLU A 109 21.29 8.56 9.02
CA GLU A 109 21.08 7.81 10.27
C GLU A 109 21.00 6.31 10.01
N ARG A 110 20.45 5.95 8.86
CA ARG A 110 20.33 4.57 8.39
C ARG A 110 21.06 4.43 7.06
N GLY A 111 21.86 3.40 6.95
CA GLY A 111 22.49 3.02 5.70
C GLY A 111 21.49 2.60 4.64
N CYS A 112 21.95 2.47 3.42
CA CYS A 112 21.16 2.06 2.27
C CYS A 112 21.79 0.85 1.60
N TYR A 113 20.96 -0.11 1.18
CA TYR A 113 21.41 -1.29 0.44
C TYR A 113 22.51 -2.09 1.15
N GLY A 114 22.34 -2.26 2.47
CA GLY A 114 23.31 -2.98 3.31
C GLY A 114 24.60 -2.22 3.63
N GLN A 115 24.76 -0.99 3.13
CA GLN A 115 25.88 -0.13 3.49
C GLN A 115 25.61 0.64 4.78
N PRO A 116 26.62 0.94 5.60
CA PRO A 116 26.48 1.77 6.79
C PRO A 116 26.06 3.21 6.43
N PRO A 117 25.60 4.00 7.41
CA PRO A 117 25.40 5.44 7.23
C PRO A 117 26.64 6.15 6.69
N GLY A 118 26.43 7.09 5.77
CA GLY A 118 27.48 7.83 5.11
C GLY A 118 26.91 8.96 4.25
N PRO A 119 27.75 9.64 3.46
CA PRO A 119 27.26 10.62 2.50
C PRO A 119 26.38 9.95 1.44
N ALA A 120 25.35 10.67 0.98
CA ALA A 120 24.58 10.22 -0.17
C ALA A 120 25.47 10.21 -1.42
N PRO A 121 25.28 9.27 -2.34
CA PRO A 121 26.01 9.24 -3.62
C PRO A 121 25.81 10.53 -4.42
N ASP A 122 26.86 11.01 -5.10
CA ASP A 122 26.84 12.26 -5.88
C ASP A 122 25.88 12.19 -7.08
N ASP A 123 25.62 11.00 -7.60
CA ASP A 123 24.71 10.72 -8.72
C ASP A 123 23.26 10.41 -8.28
N LEU A 124 22.96 10.60 -6.99
CA LEU A 124 21.58 10.49 -6.48
C LEU A 124 20.79 11.72 -6.92
N TYR A 125 19.65 11.46 -7.60
CA TYR A 125 18.76 12.52 -8.02
C TYR A 125 18.19 13.28 -6.79
N PRO A 126 18.21 14.63 -6.78
CA PRO A 126 17.74 15.40 -5.64
C PRO A 126 16.24 15.26 -5.45
N SER A 127 15.78 15.14 -4.20
CA SER A 127 14.37 15.23 -3.82
C SER A 127 14.14 16.47 -2.97
N ALA A 128 13.07 17.20 -3.28
CA ALA A 128 12.57 18.29 -2.44
C ALA A 128 11.65 17.80 -1.31
N LEU A 129 11.27 16.51 -1.33
CA LEU A 129 10.30 15.91 -0.41
C LEU A 129 10.92 14.77 0.37
N THR A 130 10.46 14.62 1.61
CA THR A 130 10.79 13.48 2.47
C THR A 130 9.53 12.77 2.91
N LEU A 131 9.60 11.44 3.02
CA LEU A 131 8.54 10.57 3.49
C LEU A 131 8.91 9.93 4.82
N SER A 132 7.95 9.86 5.74
CA SER A 132 8.07 9.04 6.93
C SER A 132 8.03 7.54 6.59
N ALA A 133 8.51 6.71 7.50
CA ALA A 133 8.42 5.26 7.35
C ALA A 133 6.97 4.75 7.18
N ALA A 134 6.00 5.41 7.84
CA ALA A 134 4.58 5.10 7.69
C ALA A 134 4.09 5.39 6.26
N GLN A 135 4.42 6.56 5.71
CA GLN A 135 4.06 6.93 4.35
C GLN A 135 4.69 5.98 3.31
N ILE A 136 5.94 5.58 3.49
CA ILE A 136 6.59 4.58 2.64
C ILE A 136 5.85 3.24 2.72
N SER A 137 5.49 2.79 3.92
CA SER A 137 4.70 1.57 4.13
C SER A 137 3.33 1.63 3.43
N ASP A 138 2.65 2.78 3.49
CA ASP A 138 1.36 2.98 2.82
C ASP A 138 1.50 2.91 1.30
N VAL A 139 2.55 3.50 0.72
CA VAL A 139 2.85 3.38 -0.73
C VAL A 139 3.10 1.93 -1.12
N VAL A 140 3.89 1.17 -0.33
CA VAL A 140 4.12 -0.26 -0.58
C VAL A 140 2.80 -1.04 -0.55
N THR A 141 1.94 -0.76 0.44
CA THR A 141 0.61 -1.38 0.55
C THR A 141 -0.26 -1.08 -0.69
N TYR A 142 -0.28 0.17 -1.14
CA TYR A 142 -0.97 0.56 -2.37
C TYR A 142 -0.42 -0.19 -3.60
N LEU A 143 0.89 -0.18 -3.79
CA LEU A 143 1.54 -0.84 -4.93
C LEU A 143 1.21 -2.35 -4.96
N ARG A 144 1.28 -3.03 -3.82
CA ARG A 144 0.98 -4.47 -3.74
C ARG A 144 -0.47 -4.79 -4.03
N ALA A 145 -1.38 -4.03 -3.44
CA ALA A 145 -2.81 -4.31 -3.58
C ALA A 145 -3.35 -3.95 -4.97
N ARG A 146 -2.83 -2.90 -5.59
CA ARG A 146 -3.46 -2.30 -6.78
C ARG A 146 -2.62 -2.37 -8.05
N ILE A 147 -1.31 -2.52 -7.98
CA ILE A 147 -0.39 -2.35 -9.11
C ILE A 147 0.34 -3.64 -9.47
N VAL A 148 1.13 -4.17 -8.52
CA VAL A 148 2.04 -5.28 -8.80
C VAL A 148 1.30 -6.54 -9.25
N GLY A 149 1.78 -7.14 -10.34
CA GLY A 149 1.18 -8.33 -10.94
C GLY A 149 -0.03 -8.08 -11.84
N LYS A 150 -0.51 -6.83 -11.93
CA LYS A 150 -1.56 -6.45 -12.88
C LYS A 150 -0.97 -6.32 -14.29
N ARG A 151 -1.70 -6.79 -15.31
CA ARG A 151 -1.23 -6.72 -16.70
C ARG A 151 -1.66 -5.40 -17.38
N ALA A 152 -2.92 -5.30 -17.73
CA ALA A 152 -3.50 -4.12 -18.31
C ALA A 152 -4.15 -3.23 -17.24
N VAL A 153 -4.27 -1.94 -17.51
CA VAL A 153 -5.10 -1.03 -16.73
C VAL A 153 -6.56 -1.36 -17.04
N THR A 154 -7.38 -1.55 -16.01
CA THR A 154 -8.81 -1.81 -16.18
C THR A 154 -9.63 -0.56 -15.90
N PRO A 155 -10.88 -0.46 -16.41
CA PRO A 155 -11.78 0.64 -16.07
C PRO A 155 -12.00 0.80 -14.57
N GLU A 156 -12.06 -0.31 -13.81
CA GLU A 156 -12.22 -0.29 -12.35
C GLU A 156 -10.98 0.29 -11.67
N GLU A 157 -9.79 -0.08 -12.13
CA GLU A 157 -8.53 0.46 -11.63
C GLU A 157 -8.43 1.96 -11.90
N CYS A 158 -8.81 2.37 -13.10
CA CYS A 158 -8.87 3.77 -13.49
C CYS A 158 -9.86 4.55 -12.61
N ALA A 159 -11.08 4.04 -12.46
CA ALA A 159 -12.09 4.66 -11.60
C ALA A 159 -11.63 4.76 -10.14
N TRP A 160 -10.96 3.73 -9.64
CA TRP A 160 -10.43 3.76 -8.27
C TRP A 160 -9.32 4.80 -8.09
N TYR A 161 -8.45 4.94 -9.10
CA TYR A 161 -7.36 5.94 -9.10
C TYR A 161 -7.91 7.37 -9.14
N TYR A 162 -8.81 7.68 -10.06
CA TYR A 162 -9.32 9.04 -10.26
C TYR A 162 -10.50 9.41 -9.36
N GLY A 163 -11.21 8.43 -8.77
CA GLY A 163 -12.37 8.67 -7.92
C GLY A 163 -13.46 9.45 -8.66
N GLU A 164 -13.89 10.60 -8.12
CA GLU A 164 -14.93 11.44 -8.70
C GLU A 164 -14.57 11.99 -10.10
N GLN A 165 -13.29 12.03 -10.45
CA GLN A 165 -12.80 12.49 -11.76
C GLN A 165 -12.69 11.34 -12.79
N ALA A 166 -13.17 10.15 -12.47
CA ALA A 166 -13.02 8.98 -13.34
C ALA A 166 -13.67 9.18 -14.72
N SER A 167 -14.87 9.79 -14.79
CA SER A 167 -15.58 10.00 -16.05
C SER A 167 -14.80 10.84 -17.06
N SER A 168 -14.00 11.80 -16.59
CA SER A 168 -13.20 12.65 -17.46
C SER A 168 -11.85 12.04 -17.88
N ASN A 169 -11.34 11.07 -17.11
CA ASN A 169 -9.99 10.54 -17.30
C ASN A 169 -9.97 9.08 -17.80
N CYS A 170 -11.05 8.33 -17.61
CA CYS A 170 -11.10 6.90 -17.93
C CYS A 170 -11.81 6.58 -19.24
N ASP A 171 -12.69 7.46 -19.71
CA ASP A 171 -13.48 7.26 -20.92
C ASP A 171 -12.81 7.81 -22.19
N ALA A 172 -11.69 8.53 -22.07
CA ALA A 172 -10.94 9.02 -23.21
C ALA A 172 -10.19 7.85 -23.92
N PRO A 173 -10.36 7.68 -25.23
CA PRO A 173 -9.56 6.71 -25.97
C PRO A 173 -8.07 7.09 -25.87
N LYS A 174 -7.26 6.14 -25.42
CA LYS A 174 -5.79 6.24 -25.43
C LYS A 174 -5.24 5.81 -26.77
#